data_6c25a786a78549d25f392b55381f8d17
#
_entry.id   6c25a786a78549d25f392b55381f8d17
#
_cell.length_a   1.000
_cell.length_b   1.000
_cell.length_c   1.000
_cell.angle_alpha   90.00
_cell.angle_beta   90.00
_cell.angle_gamma   90.00
#
_symmetry.space_group_name_H-M   'P 1'
#
loop_
_entity.id
_entity.type
_entity.pdbx_description
1 polymer ?
#
loop_
_entity_poly.entity_id
_entity_poly.type
_entity_poly.pdbx_seq_one_letter_code
_entity_poly.pdbx_strand_id
1 'polypeptide(L)'
;MTDKTSLSYKDAGVDIDAGNALVERIKGVSKRTRRPEVIGGLGGFGALCRIPAGYREPVLVSGTDGVGTKLRLAIDLKKHDTVGIDLVAMCANDLIVQGAEPLFFLDYYATGKLDVDTAAAVVTGIGVGCEMSGCSLIGGETAEMPGMYEGEDYDIAGFCVGVVEASEIIDGTKVKAGDALIALASSGPHSNGFSLIRKILEVSKADLQQTVGDKSLADALLEPTRIYVKPVLKLIKACDIHALSHITGGGFWENIPRVLPENTKAVIDGQSWQWPAVFSWLQANGNVDTYEMYRTFNCGVGMIIALPAEQVAQALALLQAEGEQAWHIGHIAAASTDEEQVEIC
;
A
#
# COMPACT_ATOMS: atom_id res chain seq x y z
N MET A 1 -16.72 -29.39 -49.83
CA MET A 1 -17.08 -29.10 -48.44
C MET A 1 -15.80 -28.58 -47.80
N THR A 2 -15.72 -27.30 -47.49
CA THR A 2 -14.58 -26.75 -46.74
C THR A 2 -14.72 -27.27 -45.32
N ASP A 3 -13.76 -28.10 -44.89
CA ASP A 3 -13.62 -28.50 -43.49
C ASP A 3 -13.54 -27.21 -42.65
N LYS A 4 -14.64 -26.85 -41.96
CA LYS A 4 -14.62 -25.77 -41.01
C LYS A 4 -13.87 -26.27 -39.78
N THR A 5 -12.67 -25.74 -39.55
CA THR A 5 -11.91 -25.99 -38.32
C THR A 5 -12.79 -25.64 -37.11
N SER A 6 -12.96 -26.59 -36.19
CA SER A 6 -13.65 -26.33 -34.93
C SER A 6 -12.82 -25.36 -34.12
N LEU A 7 -13.38 -24.19 -33.78
CA LEU A 7 -12.71 -23.19 -32.91
C LEU A 7 -12.82 -23.62 -31.46
N SER A 8 -11.76 -23.39 -30.69
CA SER A 8 -11.68 -23.55 -29.26
C SER A 8 -11.51 -22.20 -28.57
N TYR A 9 -11.67 -22.16 -27.26
CA TYR A 9 -11.43 -20.94 -26.48
C TYR A 9 -9.94 -20.51 -26.51
N LYS A 10 -9.05 -21.50 -26.66
CA LYS A 10 -7.61 -21.26 -26.85
C LYS A 10 -7.31 -20.56 -28.20
N ASP A 11 -8.07 -20.86 -29.25
CA ASP A 11 -7.94 -20.15 -30.53
C ASP A 11 -8.42 -18.68 -30.43
N ALA A 12 -9.26 -18.38 -29.45
CA ALA A 12 -9.67 -17.02 -29.08
C ALA A 12 -8.71 -16.30 -28.14
N GLY A 13 -7.61 -16.96 -27.71
CA GLY A 13 -6.56 -16.37 -26.88
C GLY A 13 -6.71 -16.61 -25.37
N VAL A 14 -7.65 -17.46 -24.94
CA VAL A 14 -7.86 -17.80 -23.52
C VAL A 14 -7.47 -19.26 -23.28
N ASP A 15 -6.48 -19.49 -22.38
CA ASP A 15 -5.96 -20.82 -22.05
C ASP A 15 -6.44 -21.28 -20.65
N ILE A 16 -7.54 -22.05 -20.62
CA ILE A 16 -8.10 -22.60 -19.36
C ILE A 16 -7.09 -23.48 -18.61
N ASP A 17 -6.22 -24.21 -19.32
CA ASP A 17 -5.22 -25.08 -18.69
C ASP A 17 -4.14 -24.26 -17.97
N ALA A 18 -3.75 -23.11 -18.55
CA ALA A 18 -2.83 -22.17 -17.90
C ALA A 18 -3.46 -21.59 -16.62
N GLY A 19 -4.73 -21.21 -16.64
CA GLY A 19 -5.47 -20.77 -15.45
C GLY A 19 -5.49 -21.83 -14.36
N ASN A 20 -5.81 -23.08 -14.71
CA ASN A 20 -5.81 -24.19 -13.77
C ASN A 20 -4.40 -24.45 -13.19
N ALA A 21 -3.35 -24.38 -14.00
CA ALA A 21 -1.97 -24.53 -13.56
C ALA A 21 -1.55 -23.44 -12.58
N LEU A 22 -1.96 -22.19 -12.79
CA LEU A 22 -1.74 -21.09 -11.85
C LEU A 22 -2.42 -21.37 -10.52
N VAL A 23 -3.70 -21.76 -10.51
CA VAL A 23 -4.44 -22.07 -9.27
C VAL A 23 -3.73 -23.15 -8.45
N GLU A 24 -3.28 -24.24 -9.09
CA GLU A 24 -2.52 -25.29 -8.39
C GLU A 24 -1.22 -24.74 -7.77
N ARG A 25 -0.52 -23.87 -8.47
CA ARG A 25 0.76 -23.30 -8.04
C ARG A 25 0.62 -22.37 -6.84
N ILE A 26 -0.48 -21.61 -6.76
CA ILE A 26 -0.71 -20.62 -5.69
C ILE A 26 -1.42 -21.19 -4.44
N LYS A 27 -1.92 -22.42 -4.46
CA LYS A 27 -2.58 -23.05 -3.29
C LYS A 27 -1.73 -23.00 -2.02
N GLY A 28 -0.42 -23.17 -2.16
CA GLY A 28 0.53 -23.08 -1.05
C GLY A 28 0.61 -21.68 -0.44
N VAL A 29 0.48 -20.66 -1.27
CA VAL A 29 0.51 -19.24 -0.85
C VAL A 29 -0.69 -18.93 0.03
N SER A 30 -1.90 -19.21 -0.43
CA SER A 30 -3.13 -19.01 0.37
C SER A 30 -3.08 -19.79 1.70
N LYS A 31 -2.56 -21.03 1.69
CA LYS A 31 -2.47 -21.85 2.91
C LYS A 31 -1.57 -21.23 3.99
N ARG A 32 -0.45 -20.58 3.60
CA ARG A 32 0.48 -19.95 4.57
C ARG A 32 -0.13 -18.74 5.27
N THR A 33 -1.00 -17.99 4.58
CA THR A 33 -1.64 -16.78 5.13
C THR A 33 -2.87 -17.07 5.99
N ARG A 34 -3.27 -18.35 6.13
CA ARG A 34 -4.57 -18.74 6.67
C ARG A 34 -4.75 -18.39 8.14
N ARG A 35 -5.77 -17.58 8.43
CA ARG A 35 -6.28 -17.27 9.77
C ARG A 35 -7.31 -18.31 10.23
N PRO A 36 -7.51 -18.45 11.58
CA PRO A 36 -8.51 -19.38 12.13
C PRO A 36 -9.95 -19.08 11.69
N GLU A 37 -10.25 -17.82 11.37
CA GLU A 37 -11.57 -17.35 10.98
C GLU A 37 -11.99 -17.81 9.58
N VAL A 38 -11.01 -18.19 8.73
CA VAL A 38 -11.28 -18.61 7.34
C VAL A 38 -11.91 -20.00 7.29
N ILE A 39 -13.07 -20.07 6.63
CA ILE A 39 -13.82 -21.32 6.43
C ILE A 39 -13.64 -21.79 4.99
N GLY A 40 -13.24 -23.03 4.77
CA GLY A 40 -13.04 -23.58 3.42
C GLY A 40 -11.65 -23.33 2.85
N GLY A 41 -11.51 -23.28 1.54
CA GLY A 41 -10.26 -23.07 0.78
C GLY A 41 -10.54 -22.44 -0.57
N LEU A 42 -9.48 -22.29 -1.40
CA LEU A 42 -9.60 -21.77 -2.77
C LEU A 42 -10.46 -22.71 -3.65
N GLY A 43 -11.14 -22.13 -4.66
CA GLY A 43 -11.87 -22.86 -5.69
C GLY A 43 -13.39 -22.90 -5.51
N GLY A 44 -13.95 -22.24 -4.51
CA GLY A 44 -15.39 -21.99 -4.38
C GLY A 44 -15.81 -20.71 -5.11
N PHE A 45 -17.12 -20.51 -5.31
CA PHE A 45 -17.66 -19.27 -5.88
C PHE A 45 -17.43 -18.05 -4.98
N GLY A 46 -17.26 -18.26 -3.68
CA GLY A 46 -16.99 -17.21 -2.72
C GLY A 46 -16.17 -17.75 -1.55
N ALA A 47 -15.42 -16.86 -0.93
CA ALA A 47 -14.66 -17.16 0.28
C ALA A 47 -15.47 -16.82 1.53
N LEU A 48 -15.31 -17.62 2.58
CA LEU A 48 -16.02 -17.45 3.82
C LEU A 48 -15.05 -17.14 4.96
N CYS A 49 -15.33 -16.07 5.70
CA CYS A 49 -14.57 -15.68 6.88
C CYS A 49 -15.53 -15.32 8.01
N ARG A 50 -15.24 -15.83 9.21
CA ARG A 50 -15.98 -15.41 10.41
C ARG A 50 -15.43 -14.09 10.93
N ILE A 51 -16.28 -13.29 11.56
CA ILE A 51 -15.80 -12.20 12.41
C ILE A 51 -15.11 -12.84 13.63
N PRO A 52 -13.89 -12.40 13.99
CA PRO A 52 -13.19 -12.94 15.17
C PRO A 52 -14.03 -12.77 16.45
N ALA A 53 -13.85 -13.70 17.38
CA ALA A 53 -14.46 -13.55 18.70
C ALA A 53 -13.81 -12.40 19.48
N GLY A 54 -14.58 -11.74 20.35
CA GLY A 54 -14.09 -10.68 21.23
C GLY A 54 -14.61 -9.29 20.89
N TYR A 55 -15.08 -9.06 19.69
CA TYR A 55 -15.80 -7.83 19.32
C TYR A 55 -17.23 -7.87 19.86
N ARG A 56 -17.69 -6.77 20.45
CA ARG A 56 -19.07 -6.60 20.96
C ARG A 56 -19.97 -5.96 19.90
N GLU A 57 -19.43 -4.97 19.22
CA GLU A 57 -20.08 -4.24 18.15
C GLU A 57 -19.11 -4.09 16.96
N PRO A 58 -18.87 -5.21 16.22
CA PRO A 58 -17.89 -5.22 15.13
C PRO A 58 -18.34 -4.40 13.94
N VAL A 59 -17.47 -3.52 13.46
CA VAL A 59 -17.64 -2.77 12.22
C VAL A 59 -16.64 -3.30 11.20
N LEU A 60 -17.11 -3.65 10.00
CA LEU A 60 -16.26 -4.05 8.89
C LEU A 60 -15.73 -2.80 8.17
N VAL A 61 -14.42 -2.78 7.95
CA VAL A 61 -13.74 -1.76 7.15
C VAL A 61 -13.23 -2.43 5.89
N SER A 62 -13.49 -1.84 4.73
CA SER A 62 -13.05 -2.39 3.44
C SER A 62 -12.38 -1.32 2.61
N GLY A 63 -11.32 -1.70 1.91
CA GLY A 63 -10.59 -0.87 0.98
C GLY A 63 -10.24 -1.64 -0.29
N THR A 64 -10.16 -0.92 -1.39
CA THR A 64 -9.68 -1.43 -2.67
C THR A 64 -8.68 -0.47 -3.25
N ASP A 65 -7.60 -1.01 -3.81
CA ASP A 65 -6.57 -0.22 -4.46
C ASP A 65 -5.85 -1.05 -5.53
N GLY A 66 -5.04 -0.39 -6.33
CA GLY A 66 -4.12 -0.99 -7.29
C GLY A 66 -2.67 -0.62 -6.99
N VAL A 67 -1.75 -1.03 -7.86
CA VAL A 67 -0.34 -0.63 -7.79
C VAL A 67 -0.06 0.56 -8.72
N GLY A 68 -0.91 0.75 -9.71
CA GLY A 68 -0.78 1.85 -10.66
C GLY A 68 0.43 1.70 -11.59
N THR A 69 0.95 2.82 -12.07
CA THR A 69 1.98 2.83 -13.12
C THR A 69 3.37 2.36 -12.69
N LYS A 70 3.57 2.02 -11.41
CA LYS A 70 4.75 1.25 -10.93
C LYS A 70 4.85 -0.09 -11.67
N LEU A 71 3.69 -0.70 -12.00
CA LEU A 71 3.62 -1.95 -12.75
C LEU A 71 4.38 -1.85 -14.09
N ARG A 72 4.29 -0.72 -14.81
CA ARG A 72 5.01 -0.54 -16.07
C ARG A 72 6.52 -0.70 -15.88
N LEU A 73 7.07 -0.10 -14.81
CA LEU A 73 8.49 -0.22 -14.51
C LEU A 73 8.87 -1.65 -14.10
N ALA A 74 8.01 -2.33 -13.33
CA ALA A 74 8.20 -3.72 -12.93
C ALA A 74 8.18 -4.68 -14.13
N ILE A 75 7.24 -4.48 -15.07
CA ILE A 75 7.12 -5.24 -16.31
C ILE A 75 8.37 -5.04 -17.18
N ASP A 76 8.78 -3.80 -17.42
CA ASP A 76 9.93 -3.47 -18.25
C ASP A 76 11.25 -4.07 -17.68
N LEU A 77 11.35 -4.16 -16.35
CA LEU A 77 12.51 -4.72 -15.64
C LEU A 77 12.37 -6.21 -15.31
N LYS A 78 11.22 -6.84 -15.63
CA LYS A 78 10.89 -8.24 -15.30
C LYS A 78 11.02 -8.56 -13.80
N LYS A 79 10.60 -7.61 -12.95
CA LYS A 79 10.59 -7.73 -11.47
C LYS A 79 9.15 -7.76 -10.99
N HIS A 80 8.59 -8.95 -10.83
CA HIS A 80 7.17 -9.15 -10.55
C HIS A 80 6.87 -9.58 -9.10
N ASP A 81 7.89 -10.00 -8.36
CA ASP A 81 7.77 -10.63 -7.04
C ASP A 81 7.44 -9.64 -5.90
N THR A 82 7.67 -8.34 -6.10
CA THR A 82 7.44 -7.31 -5.07
C THR A 82 6.13 -6.54 -5.23
N VAL A 83 5.59 -6.45 -6.45
CA VAL A 83 4.37 -5.65 -6.72
C VAL A 83 3.13 -6.20 -6.00
N GLY A 84 3.11 -7.49 -5.69
CA GLY A 84 2.06 -8.08 -4.85
C GLY A 84 2.10 -7.58 -3.41
N ILE A 85 3.30 -7.30 -2.86
CA ILE A 85 3.45 -6.67 -1.55
C ILE A 85 2.91 -5.24 -1.59
N ASP A 86 3.23 -4.49 -2.66
CA ASP A 86 2.68 -3.16 -2.87
C ASP A 86 1.15 -3.17 -2.84
N LEU A 87 0.53 -4.11 -3.56
CA LEU A 87 -0.92 -4.21 -3.63
C LEU A 87 -1.57 -4.41 -2.26
N VAL A 88 -1.02 -5.33 -1.46
CA VAL A 88 -1.52 -5.58 -0.10
C VAL A 88 -1.28 -4.38 0.80
N ALA A 89 -0.11 -3.75 0.70
CA ALA A 89 0.25 -2.59 1.51
C ALA A 89 -0.69 -1.41 1.28
N MET A 90 -1.01 -1.10 0.02
CA MET A 90 -1.92 0.00 -0.32
C MET A 90 -3.30 -0.21 0.31
N CYS A 91 -3.85 -1.43 0.22
CA CYS A 91 -5.14 -1.75 0.83
C CYS A 91 -5.10 -1.85 2.36
N ALA A 92 -4.13 -2.59 2.92
CA ALA A 92 -4.10 -2.90 4.36
C ALA A 92 -3.70 -1.69 5.21
N ASN A 93 -2.82 -0.81 4.72
CA ASN A 93 -2.49 0.43 5.40
C ASN A 93 -3.68 1.38 5.47
N ASP A 94 -4.55 1.41 4.45
CA ASP A 94 -5.76 2.23 4.46
C ASP A 94 -6.83 1.71 5.44
N LEU A 95 -6.80 0.41 5.76
CA LEU A 95 -7.67 -0.14 6.81
C LEU A 95 -7.16 0.21 8.21
N ILE A 96 -5.84 0.07 8.43
CA ILE A 96 -5.26 0.32 9.76
C ILE A 96 -5.36 1.79 10.18
N VAL A 97 -5.43 2.75 9.26
CA VAL A 97 -5.61 4.17 9.61
C VAL A 97 -6.96 4.44 10.28
N GLN A 98 -7.91 3.54 10.13
CA GLN A 98 -9.20 3.58 10.84
C GLN A 98 -9.22 2.68 12.10
N GLY A 99 -8.08 2.12 12.50
CA GLY A 99 -7.95 1.22 13.65
C GLY A 99 -8.35 -0.23 13.34
N ALA A 100 -8.66 -0.57 12.09
CA ALA A 100 -9.15 -1.90 11.74
C ALA A 100 -8.02 -2.94 11.60
N GLU A 101 -8.23 -4.12 12.18
CA GLU A 101 -7.40 -5.30 11.96
C GLU A 101 -7.77 -5.95 10.63
N PRO A 102 -6.86 -6.05 9.63
CA PRO A 102 -7.12 -6.75 8.38
C PRO A 102 -7.42 -8.24 8.62
N LEU A 103 -8.52 -8.74 8.05
CA LEU A 103 -8.94 -10.14 8.17
C LEU A 103 -8.58 -10.95 6.95
N PHE A 104 -8.95 -10.45 5.77
CA PHE A 104 -8.72 -11.16 4.52
C PHE A 104 -8.51 -10.22 3.34
N PHE A 105 -7.90 -10.79 2.32
CA PHE A 105 -7.55 -10.15 1.07
C PHE A 105 -8.06 -10.97 -0.11
N LEU A 106 -8.48 -10.28 -1.14
CA LEU A 106 -8.84 -10.80 -2.45
C LEU A 106 -8.06 -10.01 -3.51
N ASP A 107 -7.61 -10.67 -4.58
CA ASP A 107 -6.95 -10.01 -5.70
C ASP A 107 -7.70 -10.22 -7.02
N TYR A 108 -7.47 -9.29 -7.94
CA TYR A 108 -7.87 -9.41 -9.34
C TYR A 108 -6.63 -9.20 -10.19
N TYR A 109 -6.26 -10.21 -10.98
CA TYR A 109 -5.15 -10.16 -11.91
C TYR A 109 -5.71 -10.22 -13.34
N ALA A 110 -5.45 -9.18 -14.14
CA ALA A 110 -5.94 -9.08 -15.52
C ALA A 110 -4.76 -8.94 -16.48
N THR A 111 -4.77 -9.71 -17.58
CA THR A 111 -3.71 -9.70 -18.60
C THR A 111 -4.28 -10.01 -19.97
N GLY A 112 -3.55 -9.67 -21.04
CA GLY A 112 -3.92 -10.06 -22.41
C GLY A 112 -3.69 -11.54 -22.69
N LYS A 113 -2.60 -12.10 -22.12
CA LYS A 113 -2.25 -13.51 -22.20
C LYS A 113 -1.56 -13.93 -20.90
N LEU A 114 -2.04 -15.00 -20.29
CA LEU A 114 -1.54 -15.47 -19.03
C LEU A 114 -0.14 -16.11 -19.18
N ASP A 115 0.86 -15.49 -18.56
CA ASP A 115 2.13 -16.11 -18.22
C ASP A 115 2.05 -16.62 -16.77
N VAL A 116 2.08 -17.94 -16.61
CA VAL A 116 1.88 -18.60 -15.30
C VAL A 116 3.00 -18.26 -14.32
N ASP A 117 4.24 -18.09 -14.79
CA ASP A 117 5.38 -17.78 -13.94
C ASP A 117 5.30 -16.35 -13.39
N THR A 118 4.99 -15.39 -14.25
CA THR A 118 4.75 -13.98 -13.88
C THR A 118 3.59 -13.85 -12.90
N ALA A 119 2.43 -14.44 -13.21
CA ALA A 119 1.27 -14.37 -12.33
C ALA A 119 1.53 -15.04 -10.98
N ALA A 120 2.20 -16.20 -10.96
CA ALA A 120 2.58 -16.88 -9.72
C ALA A 120 3.56 -16.06 -8.88
N ALA A 121 4.50 -15.33 -9.49
CA ALA A 121 5.41 -14.41 -8.79
C ALA A 121 4.62 -13.27 -8.12
N VAL A 122 3.70 -12.64 -8.85
CA VAL A 122 2.82 -11.59 -8.31
C VAL A 122 1.99 -12.10 -7.13
N VAL A 123 1.29 -13.24 -7.29
CA VAL A 123 0.45 -13.81 -6.21
C VAL A 123 1.31 -14.26 -5.03
N THR A 124 2.55 -14.70 -5.26
CA THR A 124 3.49 -14.99 -4.16
C THR A 124 3.81 -13.73 -3.37
N GLY A 125 4.04 -12.61 -4.03
CA GLY A 125 4.21 -11.30 -3.40
C GLY A 125 2.96 -10.88 -2.61
N ILE A 126 1.76 -11.09 -3.14
CA ILE A 126 0.50 -10.86 -2.41
C ILE A 126 0.47 -11.71 -1.12
N GLY A 127 0.84 -12.99 -1.21
CA GLY A 127 0.93 -13.86 -0.03
C GLY A 127 1.89 -13.33 1.03
N VAL A 128 3.06 -12.86 0.63
CA VAL A 128 4.05 -12.24 1.54
C VAL A 128 3.44 -10.99 2.20
N GLY A 129 2.80 -10.11 1.43
CA GLY A 129 2.11 -8.93 1.96
C GLY A 129 1.01 -9.30 2.96
N CYS A 130 0.24 -10.36 2.68
CA CYS A 130 -0.77 -10.88 3.60
C CYS A 130 -0.15 -11.43 4.90
N GLU A 131 0.96 -12.15 4.83
CA GLU A 131 1.71 -12.60 6.03
C GLU A 131 2.23 -11.42 6.85
N MET A 132 2.73 -10.36 6.19
CA MET A 132 3.20 -9.14 6.85
C MET A 132 2.05 -8.39 7.55
N SER A 133 0.92 -8.23 6.89
CA SER A 133 -0.27 -7.55 7.45
C SER A 133 -1.07 -8.41 8.42
N GLY A 134 -0.87 -9.75 8.40
CA GLY A 134 -1.60 -10.69 9.27
C GLY A 134 -3.01 -11.02 8.76
N CYS A 135 -3.32 -10.74 7.49
CA CYS A 135 -4.58 -11.14 6.85
C CYS A 135 -4.41 -12.43 6.02
N SER A 136 -5.52 -13.00 5.60
CA SER A 136 -5.53 -14.22 4.77
C SER A 136 -5.82 -13.90 3.31
N LEU A 137 -4.99 -14.39 2.38
CA LEU A 137 -5.37 -14.46 0.97
C LEU A 137 -6.39 -15.60 0.81
N ILE A 138 -7.67 -15.26 0.65
CA ILE A 138 -8.77 -16.24 0.68
C ILE A 138 -9.41 -16.51 -0.67
N GLY A 139 -9.07 -15.73 -1.69
CA GLY A 139 -9.60 -15.85 -3.05
C GLY A 139 -9.04 -14.78 -3.94
N GLY A 140 -9.50 -14.78 -5.16
CA GLY A 140 -9.15 -13.82 -6.20
C GLY A 140 -9.69 -14.26 -7.54
N GLU A 141 -9.37 -13.51 -8.58
CA GLU A 141 -9.73 -13.80 -9.96
C GLU A 141 -8.52 -13.58 -10.87
N THR A 142 -8.37 -14.44 -11.86
CA THR A 142 -7.39 -14.27 -12.93
C THR A 142 -8.12 -14.23 -14.26
N ALA A 143 -8.03 -13.12 -14.96
CA ALA A 143 -8.73 -12.90 -16.23
C ALA A 143 -7.75 -12.75 -17.38
N GLU A 144 -7.86 -13.64 -18.39
CA GLU A 144 -7.27 -13.41 -19.70
C GLU A 144 -8.24 -12.60 -20.55
N MET A 145 -7.80 -11.43 -21.00
CA MET A 145 -8.59 -10.49 -21.80
C MET A 145 -7.83 -10.09 -23.07
N PRO A 146 -7.77 -10.99 -24.08
CA PRO A 146 -7.08 -10.74 -25.34
C PRO A 146 -7.61 -9.47 -26.02
N GLY A 147 -6.71 -8.57 -26.41
CA GLY A 147 -7.05 -7.30 -27.04
C GLY A 147 -7.38 -6.15 -26.09
N MET A 148 -7.46 -6.40 -24.78
CA MET A 148 -7.58 -5.36 -23.74
C MET A 148 -6.20 -4.94 -23.20
N TYR A 149 -5.28 -5.91 -23.10
CA TYR A 149 -3.89 -5.69 -22.68
C TYR A 149 -2.95 -6.15 -23.81
N GLU A 150 -1.81 -5.48 -23.95
CA GLU A 150 -0.83 -5.77 -25.00
C GLU A 150 0.37 -6.55 -24.44
N GLY A 151 0.81 -7.56 -25.18
CA GLY A 151 2.03 -8.33 -24.84
C GLY A 151 1.98 -8.97 -23.45
N GLU A 152 2.97 -8.65 -22.63
CA GLU A 152 3.14 -9.13 -21.25
C GLU A 152 2.47 -8.20 -20.21
N ASP A 153 1.69 -7.22 -20.66
CA ASP A 153 1.06 -6.25 -19.77
C ASP A 153 0.00 -6.92 -18.90
N TYR A 154 -0.02 -6.51 -17.65
CA TYR A 154 -1.05 -6.92 -16.70
C TYR A 154 -1.42 -5.76 -15.77
N ASP A 155 -2.60 -5.84 -15.18
CA ASP A 155 -3.04 -4.97 -14.10
C ASP A 155 -3.50 -5.81 -12.91
N ILE A 156 -3.38 -5.24 -11.71
CA ILE A 156 -3.77 -5.90 -10.47
C ILE A 156 -4.55 -4.95 -9.57
N ALA A 157 -5.62 -5.46 -9.00
CA ALA A 157 -6.42 -4.79 -7.99
C ALA A 157 -6.55 -5.66 -6.75
N GLY A 158 -6.54 -5.03 -5.58
CA GLY A 158 -6.69 -5.68 -4.28
C GLY A 158 -7.94 -5.22 -3.55
N PHE A 159 -8.49 -6.12 -2.75
CA PHE A 159 -9.63 -5.86 -1.87
C PHE A 159 -9.29 -6.41 -0.49
N CYS A 160 -9.15 -5.52 0.47
CA CYS A 160 -8.90 -5.88 1.86
C CYS A 160 -10.14 -5.62 2.70
N VAL A 161 -10.45 -6.55 3.59
CA VAL A 161 -11.53 -6.37 4.58
C VAL A 161 -10.95 -6.62 5.96
N GLY A 162 -11.23 -5.69 6.85
CA GLY A 162 -10.83 -5.72 8.26
C GLY A 162 -12.00 -5.51 9.19
N VAL A 163 -11.74 -5.53 10.47
CA VAL A 163 -12.72 -5.33 11.53
C VAL A 163 -12.17 -4.41 12.60
N VAL A 164 -13.03 -3.58 13.15
CA VAL A 164 -12.75 -2.71 14.31
C VAL A 164 -13.95 -2.73 15.26
N GLU A 165 -13.73 -2.57 16.57
CA GLU A 165 -14.82 -2.32 17.53
C GLU A 165 -15.39 -0.91 17.27
N ALA A 166 -16.71 -0.75 17.23
CA ALA A 166 -17.36 0.53 16.90
C ALA A 166 -16.85 1.70 17.76
N SER A 167 -16.57 1.44 19.05
CA SER A 167 -16.06 2.45 19.98
C SER A 167 -14.55 2.75 19.83
N GLU A 168 -13.85 1.99 18.99
CA GLU A 168 -12.39 2.11 18.78
C GLU A 168 -12.03 2.61 17.37
N ILE A 169 -13.03 3.04 16.59
CA ILE A 169 -12.81 3.63 15.27
C ILE A 169 -11.97 4.90 15.41
N ILE A 170 -10.90 4.98 14.62
CA ILE A 170 -10.04 6.16 14.53
C ILE A 170 -10.49 6.97 13.31
N ASP A 171 -11.14 8.10 13.54
CA ASP A 171 -11.75 8.95 12.53
C ASP A 171 -11.25 10.41 12.55
N GLY A 172 -10.27 10.71 13.40
CA GLY A 172 -9.70 12.05 13.53
C GLY A 172 -10.49 13.00 14.43
N THR A 173 -11.67 12.64 14.90
CA THR A 173 -12.52 13.53 15.73
C THR A 173 -11.89 13.89 17.08
N LYS A 174 -10.93 13.10 17.57
CA LYS A 174 -10.19 13.36 18.80
C LYS A 174 -9.01 14.35 18.62
N VAL A 175 -8.61 14.64 17.38
CA VAL A 175 -7.47 15.51 17.09
C VAL A 175 -7.72 16.92 17.60
N LYS A 176 -6.74 17.49 18.28
CA LYS A 176 -6.82 18.83 18.88
C LYS A 176 -5.48 19.54 18.84
N ALA A 177 -5.51 20.86 18.93
CA ALA A 177 -4.30 21.65 19.10
C ALA A 177 -3.51 21.20 20.34
N GLY A 178 -2.19 21.05 20.20
CA GLY A 178 -1.29 20.51 21.20
C GLY A 178 -0.99 19.01 21.06
N ASP A 179 -1.70 18.28 20.20
CA ASP A 179 -1.30 16.92 19.86
C ASP A 179 0.03 16.93 19.10
N ALA A 180 0.85 15.91 19.35
CA ALA A 180 2.09 15.70 18.63
C ALA A 180 1.86 14.87 17.36
N LEU A 181 2.74 15.04 16.38
CA LEU A 181 2.79 14.24 15.18
C LEU A 181 4.05 13.37 15.15
N ILE A 182 3.88 12.07 14.96
CA ILE A 182 4.95 11.10 14.73
C ILE A 182 4.91 10.66 13.29
N ALA A 183 6.08 10.59 12.63
CA ALA A 183 6.26 10.00 11.33
C ALA A 183 6.79 8.57 11.42
N LEU A 184 6.33 7.70 10.53
CA LEU A 184 6.95 6.42 10.22
C LEU A 184 7.64 6.50 8.87
N ALA A 185 8.88 6.02 8.79
CA ALA A 185 9.67 6.02 7.56
C ALA A 185 8.99 5.22 6.45
N SER A 186 9.03 5.73 5.24
CA SER A 186 8.74 4.95 4.03
C SER A 186 9.95 4.11 3.61
N SER A 187 9.70 3.06 2.84
CA SER A 187 10.76 2.25 2.21
C SER A 187 11.31 2.85 0.91
N GLY A 188 10.60 3.83 0.35
CA GLY A 188 10.87 4.48 -0.93
C GLY A 188 9.61 5.20 -1.42
N PRO A 189 9.44 5.35 -2.74
CA PRO A 189 8.26 6.02 -3.32
C PRO A 189 6.93 5.28 -3.05
N HIS A 190 7.00 4.05 -2.54
CA HIS A 190 5.85 3.17 -2.38
C HIS A 190 5.22 2.84 -3.74
N SER A 191 3.90 3.10 -3.90
CA SER A 191 3.20 2.87 -5.17
C SER A 191 2.65 4.17 -5.79
N ASN A 192 3.17 5.33 -5.38
CA ASN A 192 2.62 6.62 -5.77
C ASN A 192 3.63 7.47 -6.57
N GLY A 193 3.12 8.36 -7.42
CA GLY A 193 3.95 9.27 -8.20
C GLY A 193 4.66 8.64 -9.39
N PHE A 194 4.39 7.38 -9.75
CA PHE A 194 5.14 6.66 -10.79
C PHE A 194 4.96 7.21 -12.21
N SER A 195 3.88 7.92 -12.49
CA SER A 195 3.74 8.63 -13.77
C SER A 195 4.80 9.74 -13.89
N LEU A 196 5.04 10.50 -12.82
CA LEU A 196 6.09 11.51 -12.78
C LEU A 196 7.49 10.86 -12.77
N ILE A 197 7.71 9.81 -11.98
CA ILE A 197 8.97 9.03 -11.98
C ILE A 197 9.33 8.58 -13.39
N ARG A 198 8.41 7.94 -14.10
CA ARG A 198 8.64 7.47 -15.47
C ARG A 198 8.95 8.62 -16.43
N LYS A 199 8.28 9.77 -16.27
CA LYS A 199 8.60 10.95 -17.06
C LYS A 199 9.99 11.52 -16.75
N ILE A 200 10.41 11.52 -15.48
CA ILE A 200 11.78 11.92 -15.09
C ILE A 200 12.81 10.97 -15.70
N LEU A 201 12.58 9.65 -15.61
CA LEU A 201 13.47 8.66 -16.22
C LEU A 201 13.63 8.87 -17.73
N GLU A 202 12.52 9.16 -18.43
CA GLU A 202 12.51 9.43 -19.87
C GLU A 202 13.34 10.69 -20.22
N VAL A 203 13.06 11.81 -19.55
CA VAL A 203 13.71 13.09 -19.89
C VAL A 203 15.17 13.16 -19.47
N SER A 204 15.54 12.54 -18.35
CA SER A 204 16.91 12.46 -17.87
C SER A 204 17.74 11.39 -18.57
N LYS A 205 17.10 10.49 -19.31
CA LYS A 205 17.73 9.29 -19.90
C LYS A 205 18.53 8.49 -18.87
N ALA A 206 17.94 8.31 -17.69
CA ALA A 206 18.60 7.73 -16.54
C ALA A 206 19.06 6.30 -16.79
N ASP A 207 20.26 5.98 -16.34
CA ASP A 207 20.70 4.59 -16.21
C ASP A 207 20.11 4.00 -14.93
N LEU A 208 19.21 3.03 -15.08
CA LEU A 208 18.54 2.36 -13.95
C LEU A 208 19.51 1.54 -13.08
N GLN A 209 20.73 1.22 -13.59
CA GLN A 209 21.76 0.52 -12.82
C GLN A 209 22.67 1.49 -12.04
N GLN A 210 22.55 2.80 -12.24
CA GLN A 210 23.32 3.77 -11.45
C GLN A 210 23.01 3.65 -9.96
N THR A 211 24.01 3.91 -9.12
CA THR A 211 23.85 3.88 -7.66
C THR A 211 23.17 5.14 -7.16
N VAL A 212 22.12 4.96 -6.34
CA VAL A 212 21.41 6.03 -5.64
C VAL A 212 21.28 5.62 -4.17
N GLY A 213 22.01 6.30 -3.30
CA GLY A 213 22.20 5.84 -1.92
C GLY A 213 23.06 4.57 -1.88
N ASP A 214 22.50 3.49 -1.37
CA ASP A 214 23.14 2.18 -1.22
C ASP A 214 22.62 1.13 -2.23
N LYS A 215 21.70 1.51 -3.13
CA LYS A 215 21.02 0.62 -4.08
C LYS A 215 21.18 1.09 -5.52
N SER A 216 20.82 0.24 -6.49
CA SER A 216 20.58 0.71 -7.85
C SER A 216 19.34 1.59 -7.89
N LEU A 217 19.27 2.51 -8.86
CA LEU A 217 18.05 3.33 -9.06
C LEU A 217 16.82 2.45 -9.27
N ALA A 218 16.96 1.37 -10.04
CA ALA A 218 15.88 0.39 -10.25
C ALA A 218 15.37 -0.20 -8.93
N ASP A 219 16.27 -0.65 -8.05
CA ASP A 219 15.92 -1.25 -6.78
C ASP A 219 15.32 -0.21 -5.81
N ALA A 220 15.86 1.01 -5.78
CA ALA A 220 15.33 2.09 -4.97
C ALA A 220 13.91 2.51 -5.38
N LEU A 221 13.60 2.48 -6.69
CA LEU A 221 12.27 2.77 -7.22
C LEU A 221 11.28 1.62 -7.02
N LEU A 222 11.73 0.36 -7.15
CA LEU A 222 10.87 -0.82 -7.02
C LEU A 222 10.80 -1.37 -5.59
N GLU A 223 11.45 -0.72 -4.61
CA GLU A 223 11.31 -1.12 -3.21
C GLU A 223 9.83 -1.25 -2.85
N PRO A 224 9.39 -2.38 -2.25
CA PRO A 224 7.99 -2.57 -1.93
C PRO A 224 7.50 -1.58 -0.90
N THR A 225 6.24 -1.20 -1.02
CA THR A 225 5.53 -0.36 -0.05
C THR A 225 5.58 -1.00 1.34
N ARG A 226 5.96 -0.22 2.34
CA ARG A 226 6.02 -0.68 3.73
C ARG A 226 4.64 -0.97 4.27
N ILE A 227 4.47 -2.10 4.97
CA ILE A 227 3.24 -2.49 5.65
C ILE A 227 3.37 -2.15 7.13
N TYR A 228 2.52 -1.25 7.63
CA TYR A 228 2.56 -0.72 8.99
C TYR A 228 1.59 -1.43 9.95
N VAL A 229 0.82 -2.39 9.48
CA VAL A 229 -0.33 -2.97 10.21
C VAL A 229 0.05 -3.49 11.60
N LYS A 230 1.02 -4.38 11.69
CA LYS A 230 1.36 -5.04 12.98
C LYS A 230 1.90 -4.07 14.03
N PRO A 231 2.87 -3.19 13.73
CA PRO A 231 3.36 -2.21 14.71
C PRO A 231 2.28 -1.20 15.10
N VAL A 232 1.46 -0.74 14.16
CA VAL A 232 0.39 0.22 14.45
C VAL A 232 -0.73 -0.40 15.27
N LEU A 233 -1.14 -1.65 15.03
CA LEU A 233 -2.09 -2.36 15.91
C LEU A 233 -1.60 -2.49 17.36
N LYS A 234 -0.30 -2.69 17.57
CA LYS A 234 0.28 -2.68 18.91
C LYS A 234 0.28 -1.29 19.52
N LEU A 235 0.57 -0.28 18.71
CA LEU A 235 0.57 1.11 19.15
C LEU A 235 -0.82 1.56 19.60
N ILE A 236 -1.86 1.26 18.83
CA ILE A 236 -3.27 1.58 19.14
C ILE A 236 -3.69 0.97 20.50
N LYS A 237 -3.19 -0.22 20.82
CA LYS A 237 -3.48 -0.87 22.13
C LYS A 237 -2.75 -0.25 23.30
N ALA A 238 -1.65 0.47 23.06
CA ALA A 238 -0.77 1.02 24.10
C ALA A 238 -0.91 2.53 24.29
N CYS A 239 -1.35 3.25 23.27
CA CYS A 239 -1.44 4.71 23.24
C CYS A 239 -2.83 5.15 22.75
N ASP A 240 -3.26 6.35 23.18
CA ASP A 240 -4.49 6.98 22.66
C ASP A 240 -4.18 7.66 21.32
N ILE A 241 -4.47 6.97 20.24
CA ILE A 241 -4.23 7.47 18.88
C ILE A 241 -5.44 8.28 18.44
N HIS A 242 -5.20 9.55 18.07
CA HIS A 242 -6.24 10.46 17.64
C HIS A 242 -6.50 10.43 16.14
N ALA A 243 -5.44 10.23 15.34
CA ALA A 243 -5.54 10.06 13.89
C ALA A 243 -4.32 9.32 13.32
N LEU A 244 -4.52 8.73 12.17
CA LEU A 244 -3.49 8.09 11.33
C LEU A 244 -3.69 8.56 9.89
N SER A 245 -2.64 8.96 9.21
CA SER A 245 -2.67 9.34 7.79
C SER A 245 -1.63 8.55 7.00
N HIS A 246 -2.10 7.73 6.06
CA HIS A 246 -1.24 7.03 5.09
C HIS A 246 -0.85 8.00 3.98
N ILE A 247 0.44 8.28 3.80
CA ILE A 247 0.92 9.24 2.82
C ILE A 247 1.06 8.57 1.46
N THR A 248 0.03 8.72 0.65
CA THR A 248 -0.12 8.15 -0.69
C THR A 248 -0.16 9.24 -1.77
N GLY A 249 -0.84 9.02 -2.90
CA GLY A 249 -1.05 10.03 -3.93
C GLY A 249 -1.70 11.30 -3.37
N GLY A 250 -1.23 12.47 -3.80
CA GLY A 250 -1.58 13.76 -3.19
C GLY A 250 -0.65 14.18 -2.05
N GLY A 251 0.25 13.29 -1.59
CA GLY A 251 1.30 13.58 -0.62
C GLY A 251 0.79 14.10 0.71
N PHE A 252 1.51 15.05 1.30
CA PHE A 252 1.17 15.63 2.59
C PHE A 252 -0.09 16.51 2.51
N TRP A 253 -0.23 17.26 1.41
CA TRP A 253 -1.28 18.27 1.23
C TRP A 253 -2.69 17.69 1.13
N GLU A 254 -2.84 16.48 0.59
CA GLU A 254 -4.16 15.89 0.37
C GLU A 254 -4.50 14.77 1.37
N ASN A 255 -3.48 14.10 1.97
CA ASN A 255 -3.75 12.98 2.88
C ASN A 255 -3.92 13.40 4.33
N ILE A 256 -3.11 14.35 4.83
CA ILE A 256 -3.19 14.79 6.22
C ILE A 256 -4.54 15.46 6.54
N PRO A 257 -5.07 16.37 5.69
CA PRO A 257 -6.37 17.01 5.97
C PRO A 257 -7.55 16.04 6.11
N ARG A 258 -7.50 14.86 5.49
CA ARG A 258 -8.59 13.87 5.56
C ARG A 258 -8.90 13.41 6.99
N VAL A 259 -7.95 13.55 7.88
CA VAL A 259 -8.03 13.07 9.27
C VAL A 259 -7.96 14.19 10.30
N LEU A 260 -8.08 15.45 9.86
CA LEU A 260 -8.03 16.61 10.72
C LEU A 260 -9.40 17.30 10.83
N PRO A 261 -9.83 17.73 12.03
CA PRO A 261 -10.94 18.66 12.17
C PRO A 261 -10.66 20.01 11.47
N GLU A 262 -11.70 20.65 10.95
CA GLU A 262 -11.60 21.90 10.17
C GLU A 262 -10.85 23.05 10.88
N ASN A 263 -10.89 23.07 12.21
CA ASN A 263 -10.26 24.14 13.03
C ASN A 263 -8.84 23.78 13.50
N THR A 264 -8.19 22.81 12.83
CA THR A 264 -6.84 22.37 13.14
C THR A 264 -5.95 22.31 11.91
N LYS A 265 -4.64 22.48 12.11
CA LYS A 265 -3.63 22.26 11.09
C LYS A 265 -2.44 21.46 11.62
N ALA A 266 -1.83 20.67 10.75
CA ALA A 266 -0.57 20.01 10.99
C ALA A 266 0.59 20.96 10.68
N VAL A 267 1.45 21.21 11.65
CA VAL A 267 2.72 21.95 11.49
C VAL A 267 3.84 20.93 11.48
N ILE A 268 4.47 20.76 10.33
CA ILE A 268 5.49 19.76 10.06
C ILE A 268 6.87 20.44 10.07
N ASP A 269 7.80 19.92 10.87
CA ASP A 269 9.20 20.32 10.81
C ASP A 269 9.90 19.60 9.66
N GLY A 270 10.05 20.28 8.53
CA GLY A 270 10.70 19.76 7.32
C GLY A 270 12.19 19.46 7.48
N GLN A 271 12.83 19.89 8.60
CA GLN A 271 14.22 19.62 8.91
C GLN A 271 14.39 18.42 9.86
N SER A 272 13.29 17.85 10.39
CA SER A 272 13.33 16.73 11.34
C SER A 272 13.80 15.41 10.71
N TRP A 273 13.87 15.32 9.38
CA TRP A 273 14.41 14.16 8.66
C TRP A 273 15.15 14.55 7.39
N GLN A 274 15.95 13.62 6.89
CA GLN A 274 16.54 13.72 5.57
C GLN A 274 15.78 12.85 4.58
N TRP A 275 15.48 13.41 3.41
CA TRP A 275 14.88 12.63 2.34
C TRP A 275 15.77 11.45 1.96
N PRO A 276 15.22 10.23 1.81
CA PRO A 276 15.94 9.15 1.16
C PRO A 276 16.50 9.56 -0.19
N ALA A 277 17.68 9.05 -0.53
CA ALA A 277 18.45 9.47 -1.71
C ALA A 277 17.66 9.44 -3.02
N VAL A 278 16.69 8.52 -3.13
CA VAL A 278 15.84 8.39 -4.32
C VAL A 278 15.01 9.66 -4.55
N PHE A 279 14.50 10.32 -3.50
CA PHE A 279 13.70 11.55 -3.65
C PHE A 279 14.58 12.75 -4.03
N SER A 280 15.75 12.87 -3.43
CA SER A 280 16.73 13.89 -3.84
C SER A 280 17.16 13.70 -5.29
N TRP A 281 17.32 12.44 -5.72
CA TRP A 281 17.62 12.10 -7.11
C TRP A 281 16.47 12.50 -8.05
N LEU A 282 15.23 12.18 -7.69
CA LEU A 282 14.03 12.53 -8.46
C LEU A 282 13.88 14.05 -8.58
N GLN A 283 14.05 14.78 -7.48
CA GLN A 283 13.98 16.23 -7.48
C GLN A 283 15.02 16.86 -8.42
N ALA A 284 16.28 16.44 -8.30
CA ALA A 284 17.37 17.00 -9.07
C ALA A 284 17.26 16.68 -10.57
N ASN A 285 16.92 15.44 -10.93
CA ASN A 285 16.86 15.00 -12.33
C ASN A 285 15.56 15.39 -13.03
N GLY A 286 14.48 15.62 -12.27
CA GLY A 286 13.22 16.12 -12.78
C GLY A 286 13.09 17.65 -12.71
N ASN A 287 14.02 18.33 -12.03
CA ASN A 287 13.89 19.74 -11.65
C ASN A 287 12.53 20.03 -11.02
N VAL A 288 12.11 19.15 -10.09
CA VAL A 288 10.79 19.22 -9.47
C VAL A 288 10.82 20.21 -8.31
N ASP A 289 9.86 21.13 -8.26
CA ASP A 289 9.71 22.06 -7.15
C ASP A 289 9.45 21.33 -5.82
N THR A 290 9.95 21.86 -4.71
CA THR A 290 9.83 21.23 -3.38
C THR A 290 8.36 21.06 -2.97
N TYR A 291 7.50 22.01 -3.28
CA TYR A 291 6.06 21.91 -3.03
C TYR A 291 5.45 20.71 -3.80
N GLU A 292 5.83 20.55 -5.08
CA GLU A 292 5.35 19.46 -5.92
C GLU A 292 5.94 18.10 -5.47
N MET A 293 7.15 18.07 -4.91
CA MET A 293 7.69 16.86 -4.28
C MET A 293 6.81 16.39 -3.13
N TYR A 294 6.41 17.28 -2.21
CA TYR A 294 5.51 16.95 -1.10
C TYR A 294 4.05 16.71 -1.53
N ARG A 295 3.67 17.16 -2.72
CA ARG A 295 2.34 16.90 -3.29
C ARG A 295 2.25 15.55 -3.99
N THR A 296 3.34 15.12 -4.62
CA THR A 296 3.35 13.90 -5.43
C THR A 296 3.86 12.69 -4.65
N PHE A 297 4.83 12.90 -3.75
CA PHE A 297 5.57 11.84 -3.07
C PHE A 297 5.44 11.93 -1.55
N ASN A 298 5.73 10.79 -0.91
CA ASN A 298 5.83 10.69 0.54
C ASN A 298 7.13 11.29 1.11
N CYS A 299 8.12 11.59 0.29
CA CYS A 299 9.42 12.18 0.64
C CYS A 299 10.12 11.50 1.84
N GLY A 300 9.89 10.20 2.05
CA GLY A 300 10.47 9.43 3.14
C GLY A 300 9.55 9.20 4.34
N VAL A 301 8.32 9.73 4.31
CA VAL A 301 7.31 9.58 5.38
C VAL A 301 6.13 8.79 4.83
N GLY A 302 5.98 7.54 5.24
CA GLY A 302 4.89 6.69 4.74
C GLY A 302 3.61 6.80 5.55
N MET A 303 3.70 7.15 6.84
CA MET A 303 2.53 7.33 7.70
C MET A 303 2.79 8.42 8.74
N ILE A 304 1.76 9.20 9.05
CA ILE A 304 1.75 10.18 10.14
C ILE A 304 0.71 9.79 11.17
N ILE A 305 1.06 9.94 12.45
CA ILE A 305 0.25 9.56 13.60
C ILE A 305 0.09 10.79 14.49
N ALA A 306 -1.15 11.15 14.81
CA ALA A 306 -1.48 12.18 15.81
C ALA A 306 -1.84 11.52 17.13
N LEU A 307 -1.24 12.01 18.25
CA LEU A 307 -1.46 11.50 19.60
C LEU A 307 -1.14 12.58 20.65
N PRO A 308 -1.58 12.40 21.93
CA PRO A 308 -1.22 13.32 23.00
C PRO A 308 0.29 13.47 23.16
N ALA A 309 0.78 14.72 23.30
CA ALA A 309 2.22 15.02 23.32
C ALA A 309 2.98 14.27 24.41
N GLU A 310 2.35 14.02 25.55
CA GLU A 310 2.93 13.26 26.68
C GLU A 310 3.16 11.77 26.37
N GLN A 311 2.54 11.23 25.33
CA GLN A 311 2.70 9.83 24.93
C GLN A 311 3.75 9.60 23.84
N VAL A 312 4.37 10.66 23.29
CA VAL A 312 5.38 10.58 22.23
C VAL A 312 6.53 9.64 22.57
N ALA A 313 7.11 9.78 23.78
CA ALA A 313 8.24 8.95 24.17
C ALA A 313 7.88 7.45 24.25
N GLN A 314 6.69 7.12 24.75
CA GLN A 314 6.17 5.76 24.82
C GLN A 314 5.94 5.20 23.41
N ALA A 315 5.31 5.97 22.54
CA ALA A 315 4.99 5.57 21.17
C ALA A 315 6.26 5.31 20.37
N LEU A 316 7.25 6.21 20.42
CA LEU A 316 8.53 6.04 19.74
C LEU A 316 9.30 4.81 20.24
N ALA A 317 9.34 4.57 21.56
CA ALA A 317 10.01 3.39 22.14
C ALA A 317 9.33 2.08 21.67
N LEU A 318 8.00 2.06 21.62
CA LEU A 318 7.26 0.89 21.12
C LEU A 318 7.53 0.64 19.64
N LEU A 319 7.42 1.67 18.80
CA LEU A 319 7.66 1.57 17.36
C LEU A 319 9.09 1.11 17.07
N GLN A 320 10.08 1.64 17.78
CA GLN A 320 11.47 1.21 17.67
C GLN A 320 11.65 -0.26 18.05
N ALA A 321 10.99 -0.74 19.12
CA ALA A 321 11.02 -2.14 19.53
C ALA A 321 10.39 -3.07 18.50
N GLU A 322 9.43 -2.59 17.70
CA GLU A 322 8.84 -3.30 16.57
C GLU A 322 9.66 -3.19 15.27
N GLY A 323 10.82 -2.52 15.31
CA GLY A 323 11.70 -2.37 14.15
C GLY A 323 11.31 -1.22 13.20
N GLU A 324 10.42 -0.33 13.64
CA GLU A 324 10.05 0.86 12.87
C GLU A 324 11.04 1.99 13.09
N GLN A 325 11.38 2.69 12.02
CA GLN A 325 12.04 3.98 12.10
C GLN A 325 10.96 5.05 12.22
N ALA A 326 10.88 5.66 13.42
CA ALA A 326 9.88 6.67 13.74
C ALA A 326 10.52 7.85 14.45
N TRP A 327 9.96 9.05 14.25
CA TRP A 327 10.42 10.27 14.88
C TRP A 327 9.28 11.26 15.10
N HIS A 328 9.49 12.21 16.00
CA HIS A 328 8.59 13.36 16.19
C HIS A 328 8.79 14.31 15.01
N ILE A 329 7.73 14.54 14.23
CA ILE A 329 7.79 15.32 12.98
C ILE A 329 7.13 16.69 13.11
N GLY A 330 6.35 16.94 14.15
CA GLY A 330 5.62 18.18 14.28
C GLY A 330 4.49 18.10 15.30
N HIS A 331 3.53 18.99 15.17
CA HIS A 331 2.40 19.08 16.09
C HIS A 331 1.14 19.59 15.40
N ILE A 332 0.01 19.44 16.07
CA ILE A 332 -1.26 20.03 15.67
C ILE A 332 -1.40 21.41 16.29
N ALA A 333 -1.65 22.42 15.47
CA ALA A 333 -1.97 23.77 15.88
C ALA A 333 -3.46 24.09 15.66
N ALA A 334 -3.98 25.09 16.36
CA ALA A 334 -5.28 25.67 16.01
C ALA A 334 -5.17 26.44 14.69
N ALA A 335 -6.20 26.35 13.86
CA ALA A 335 -6.29 27.07 12.59
C ALA A 335 -7.69 27.68 12.43
N SER A 336 -7.82 28.70 11.61
CA SER A 336 -9.12 29.15 11.12
C SER A 336 -9.54 28.30 9.92
N THR A 337 -10.82 28.30 9.61
CA THR A 337 -11.39 27.50 8.49
C THR A 337 -10.90 27.95 7.11
N ASP A 338 -10.28 29.15 7.02
CA ASP A 338 -9.75 29.70 5.77
C ASP A 338 -8.23 29.42 5.60
N GLU A 339 -7.58 28.78 6.59
CA GLU A 339 -6.17 28.44 6.51
C GLU A 339 -5.95 27.05 5.89
N GLU A 340 -4.80 26.87 5.23
CA GLU A 340 -4.37 25.54 4.80
C GLU A 340 -4.12 24.63 6.03
N GLN A 341 -4.63 23.41 5.99
CA GLN A 341 -4.52 22.48 7.11
C GLN A 341 -3.15 21.79 7.23
N VAL A 342 -2.22 22.08 6.35
CA VAL A 342 -0.83 21.60 6.42
C VAL A 342 0.13 22.76 6.23
N GLU A 343 1.14 22.83 7.09
CA GLU A 343 2.24 23.79 7.00
C GLU A 343 3.55 23.00 7.17
N ILE A 344 4.49 23.17 6.24
CA ILE A 344 5.84 22.57 6.32
C ILE A 344 6.85 23.69 6.47
N CYS A 345 7.57 23.73 7.61
CA CYS A 345 8.52 24.79 7.99
C CYS A 345 9.98 24.38 7.71
#